data_29d07b5c7ee773ced216bd9be59e214e
#
_entry.id   29d07b5c7ee773ced216bd9be59e214e
#
_cell.length_a   1.000
_cell.length_b   1.000
_cell.length_c   1.000
_cell.angle_alpha   90.00
_cell.angle_beta   90.00
_cell.angle_gamma   90.00
#
_symmetry.space_group_name_H-M   'P 1'
#
loop_
_entity.id
_entity.type
_entity.pdbx_description
1 polymer ?
#
loop_
_entity_poly.entity_id
_entity_poly.type
_entity_poly.pdbx_seq_one_letter_code
_entity_poly.pdbx_strand_id
1 'polypeptide(L)'
;MEHFLTNEELAIRQSLPLEVKVEMTKRRIEEFINGFGINGVYVSFSAGIDSTVLLHIARQVNSDIKAVFLDTWLEYPQIRQFVKQYENVDVIKPQKSMKQIINESGWCFPSKDVAECIEAYRRGLKWAENKLNGLDSKGQKSEFRQQYKKWLPLAESDIKISHKCCIEMKENPVKKYEKETDRKPIVGLMAEESARRKEAYLRTGCNSFNSNRPMSKPIGFWTKQDILKYLFVNDISIAEPYGEIVEQGQRSLCKDCKLTTTGESRTGCMFCPIGCHLDNFAKFKRLKKFNPKLYDYCMEELGEKKLLNFINKYYVRKD
;
A
#
# COMPACT_ATOMS: atom_id res chain seq x y z
N MET A 1 17.61 9.26 24.71
CA MET A 1 17.68 9.78 23.32
C MET A 1 17.13 8.69 22.40
N GLU A 2 16.05 8.97 21.65
CA GLU A 2 15.60 8.05 20.61
C GLU A 2 16.67 7.98 19.53
N HIS A 3 17.25 6.81 19.32
CA HIS A 3 18.25 6.58 18.27
C HIS A 3 17.53 6.44 16.94
N PHE A 4 17.58 7.49 16.12
CA PHE A 4 17.10 7.43 14.73
C PHE A 4 18.08 6.63 13.88
N LEU A 5 17.57 5.70 13.09
CA LEU A 5 18.39 4.97 12.13
C LEU A 5 18.88 5.90 11.02
N THR A 6 20.11 5.70 10.59
CA THR A 6 20.69 6.44 9.44
C THR A 6 20.39 5.75 8.11
N ASN A 7 20.61 6.46 7.00
CA ASN A 7 20.54 5.85 5.66
C ASN A 7 21.59 4.75 5.47
N GLU A 8 22.76 4.91 6.07
CA GLU A 8 23.85 3.94 5.99
C GLU A 8 23.50 2.65 6.75
N GLU A 9 22.94 2.76 7.96
CA GLU A 9 22.46 1.59 8.71
C GLU A 9 21.33 0.84 7.97
N LEU A 10 20.43 1.56 7.31
CA LEU A 10 19.43 0.92 6.45
C LEU A 10 20.09 0.20 5.26
N ALA A 11 21.04 0.84 4.58
CA ALA A 11 21.75 0.23 3.45
C ALA A 11 22.52 -1.04 3.88
N ILE A 12 23.18 -1.01 5.03
CA ILE A 12 23.84 -2.19 5.61
C ILE A 12 22.83 -3.31 5.85
N ARG A 13 21.69 -3.01 6.48
CA ARG A 13 20.64 -4.02 6.71
C ARG A 13 20.07 -4.58 5.41
N GLN A 14 19.92 -3.73 4.38
CA GLN A 14 19.44 -4.16 3.06
C GLN A 14 20.44 -5.02 2.30
N SER A 15 21.74 -4.91 2.58
CA SER A 15 22.79 -5.73 1.96
C SER A 15 23.04 -7.08 2.66
N LEU A 16 22.43 -7.32 3.82
CA LEU A 16 22.61 -8.58 4.54
C LEU A 16 22.09 -9.79 3.74
N PRO A 17 22.66 -10.98 3.93
CA PRO A 17 22.12 -12.22 3.39
C PRO A 17 20.67 -12.46 3.82
N LEU A 18 19.88 -13.11 2.95
CA LEU A 18 18.45 -13.35 3.20
C LEU A 18 18.19 -14.09 4.50
N GLU A 19 19.01 -15.11 4.78
CA GLU A 19 18.90 -15.94 5.98
C GLU A 19 19.07 -15.09 7.25
N VAL A 20 20.02 -14.15 7.25
CA VAL A 20 20.23 -13.22 8.35
C VAL A 20 19.04 -12.30 8.53
N LYS A 21 18.47 -11.80 7.41
CA LYS A 21 17.26 -10.96 7.45
C LYS A 21 16.06 -11.72 8.01
N VAL A 22 15.90 -13.00 7.67
CA VAL A 22 14.84 -13.86 8.21
C VAL A 22 14.96 -13.98 9.72
N GLU A 23 16.14 -14.30 10.24
CA GLU A 23 16.36 -14.43 11.70
C GLU A 23 16.16 -13.09 12.42
N MET A 24 16.62 -11.99 11.84
CA MET A 24 16.34 -10.66 12.38
C MET A 24 14.82 -10.37 12.42
N THR A 25 14.09 -10.76 11.38
CA THR A 25 12.63 -10.60 11.29
C THR A 25 11.92 -11.41 12.36
N LYS A 26 12.29 -12.67 12.56
CA LYS A 26 11.74 -13.53 13.64
C LYS A 26 11.94 -12.89 15.01
N ARG A 27 13.15 -12.46 15.32
CA ARG A 27 13.44 -11.78 16.61
C ARG A 27 12.58 -10.52 16.82
N ARG A 28 12.36 -9.71 15.78
CA ARG A 28 11.48 -8.53 15.89
C ARG A 28 10.02 -8.89 16.13
N ILE A 29 9.55 -9.99 15.55
CA ILE A 29 8.19 -10.51 15.81
C ILE A 29 8.10 -11.04 17.24
N GLU A 30 9.08 -11.83 17.69
CA GLU A 30 9.16 -12.35 19.08
C GLU A 30 9.15 -11.20 20.11
N GLU A 31 9.99 -10.20 19.91
CA GLU A 31 10.02 -9.00 20.77
C GLU A 31 8.64 -8.33 20.87
N PHE A 32 7.94 -8.22 19.72
CA PHE A 32 6.63 -7.58 19.68
C PHE A 32 5.55 -8.45 20.35
N ILE A 33 5.58 -9.76 20.15
CA ILE A 33 4.72 -10.71 20.87
C ILE A 33 4.98 -10.67 22.36
N ASN A 34 6.25 -10.63 22.80
CA ASN A 34 6.60 -10.56 24.20
C ASN A 34 6.12 -9.27 24.88
N GLY A 35 6.05 -8.16 24.10
CA GLY A 35 5.56 -6.88 24.60
C GLY A 35 4.04 -6.80 24.80
N PHE A 36 3.26 -7.51 23.97
CA PHE A 36 1.78 -7.40 23.96
C PHE A 36 1.06 -8.73 24.18
N GLY A 37 1.77 -9.84 24.24
CA GLY A 37 1.21 -11.20 24.25
C GLY A 37 0.72 -11.65 22.87
N ILE A 38 0.62 -12.98 22.68
CA ILE A 38 0.16 -13.55 21.39
C ILE A 38 -1.27 -13.11 21.06
N ASN A 39 -2.12 -12.96 22.06
CA ASN A 39 -3.49 -12.48 21.90
C ASN A 39 -3.59 -10.95 21.74
N GLY A 40 -2.53 -10.21 22.01
CA GLY A 40 -2.45 -8.77 21.86
C GLY A 40 -1.91 -8.29 20.53
N VAL A 41 -1.58 -9.21 19.61
CA VAL A 41 -1.03 -8.88 18.29
C VAL A 41 -1.81 -9.53 17.15
N TYR A 42 -1.63 -9.03 15.93
CA TYR A 42 -2.12 -9.65 14.69
C TYR A 42 -1.25 -9.30 13.50
N VAL A 43 -1.19 -10.17 12.50
CA VAL A 43 -0.56 -9.89 11.21
C VAL A 43 -1.58 -9.27 10.26
N SER A 44 -1.30 -8.07 9.75
CA SER A 44 -2.10 -7.45 8.68
C SER A 44 -1.84 -8.18 7.36
N PHE A 45 -2.76 -9.06 6.99
CA PHE A 45 -2.64 -9.96 5.85
C PHE A 45 -3.51 -9.49 4.70
N SER A 46 -2.90 -8.96 3.64
CA SER A 46 -3.61 -8.50 2.43
C SER A 46 -3.58 -9.52 1.29
N ALA A 47 -2.99 -10.69 1.50
CA ALA A 47 -2.63 -11.66 0.45
C ALA A 47 -1.75 -11.09 -0.69
N GLY A 48 -1.15 -9.93 -0.44
CA GLY A 48 -0.03 -9.42 -1.23
C GLY A 48 1.25 -10.20 -0.89
N ILE A 49 2.19 -10.27 -1.84
CA ILE A 49 3.41 -11.05 -1.66
C ILE A 49 4.19 -10.68 -0.38
N ASP A 50 4.26 -9.39 -0.04
CA ASP A 50 4.96 -8.91 1.15
C ASP A 50 4.28 -9.42 2.45
N SER A 51 2.95 -9.35 2.51
CA SER A 51 2.18 -9.83 3.66
C SER A 51 2.11 -11.36 3.74
N THR A 52 2.24 -12.06 2.62
CA THR A 52 2.33 -13.52 2.57
C THR A 52 3.66 -13.99 3.18
N VAL A 53 4.78 -13.38 2.79
CA VAL A 53 6.08 -13.64 3.42
C VAL A 53 6.04 -13.35 4.92
N LEU A 54 5.50 -12.19 5.28
CA LEU A 54 5.40 -11.80 6.69
C LEU A 54 4.58 -12.81 7.50
N LEU A 55 3.42 -13.24 7.01
CA LEU A 55 2.57 -14.21 7.70
C LEU A 55 3.27 -15.57 7.83
N HIS A 56 3.96 -16.02 6.77
CA HIS A 56 4.71 -17.26 6.80
C HIS A 56 5.81 -17.22 7.87
N ILE A 57 6.61 -16.14 7.94
CA ILE A 57 7.67 -16.00 8.97
C ILE A 57 7.05 -15.88 10.36
N ALA A 58 5.97 -15.11 10.51
CA ALA A 58 5.31 -14.93 11.79
C ALA A 58 4.76 -16.24 12.36
N ARG A 59 4.25 -17.12 11.52
CA ARG A 59 3.77 -18.45 11.92
C ARG A 59 4.88 -19.46 12.22
N GLN A 60 6.10 -19.24 11.73
CA GLN A 60 7.27 -19.98 12.20
C GLN A 60 7.68 -19.58 13.62
N VAL A 61 7.43 -18.33 14.01
CA VAL A 61 7.66 -17.86 15.39
C VAL A 61 6.57 -18.38 16.33
N ASN A 62 5.31 -18.25 15.92
CA ASN A 62 4.17 -18.76 16.68
C ASN A 62 3.01 -19.09 15.73
N SER A 63 2.64 -20.38 15.65
CA SER A 63 1.57 -20.90 14.78
C SER A 63 0.21 -20.29 15.06
N ASP A 64 -0.04 -19.87 16.30
CA ASP A 64 -1.34 -19.37 16.75
C ASP A 64 -1.54 -17.87 16.48
N ILE A 65 -0.52 -17.22 15.86
CA ILE A 65 -0.63 -15.79 15.56
C ILE A 65 -1.82 -15.50 14.63
N LYS A 66 -2.68 -14.59 15.07
CA LYS A 66 -3.86 -14.16 14.34
C LYS A 66 -3.47 -13.36 13.10
N ALA A 67 -4.08 -13.66 11.96
CA ALA A 67 -4.03 -12.80 10.79
C ALA A 67 -5.36 -12.04 10.62
N VAL A 68 -5.32 -10.86 10.02
CA VAL A 68 -6.51 -10.05 9.71
C VAL A 68 -6.48 -9.65 8.26
N PHE A 69 -7.51 -10.06 7.52
CA PHE A 69 -7.74 -9.67 6.13
C PHE A 69 -8.86 -8.63 6.06
N LEU A 70 -8.56 -7.50 5.43
CA LEU A 70 -9.57 -6.49 5.14
C LEU A 70 -10.16 -6.73 3.74
N ASP A 71 -11.36 -7.29 3.69
CA ASP A 71 -12.13 -7.50 2.46
C ASP A 71 -12.92 -6.23 2.11
N THR A 72 -12.35 -5.43 1.21
CA THR A 72 -13.03 -4.21 0.73
C THR A 72 -13.96 -4.46 -0.44
N TRP A 73 -14.03 -5.67 -0.97
CA TRP A 73 -14.68 -6.06 -2.24
C TRP A 73 -14.03 -5.44 -3.49
N LEU A 74 -12.91 -4.73 -3.32
CA LEU A 74 -12.19 -4.06 -4.40
C LEU A 74 -10.93 -4.81 -4.82
N GLU A 75 -10.60 -5.89 -4.12
CA GLU A 75 -9.53 -6.81 -4.44
C GLU A 75 -9.93 -7.76 -5.57
N TYR A 76 -8.94 -8.28 -6.30
CA TYR A 76 -9.17 -9.36 -7.27
C TYR A 76 -9.87 -10.54 -6.58
N PRO A 77 -10.89 -11.17 -7.20
CA PRO A 77 -11.58 -12.32 -6.63
C PRO A 77 -10.64 -13.44 -6.18
N GLN A 78 -9.54 -13.64 -6.92
CA GLN A 78 -8.51 -14.63 -6.62
C GLN A 78 -7.74 -14.32 -5.32
N ILE A 79 -7.57 -13.05 -4.96
CA ILE A 79 -7.02 -12.65 -3.65
C ILE A 79 -7.91 -13.20 -2.52
N ARG A 80 -9.23 -13.03 -2.66
CA ARG A 80 -10.20 -13.51 -1.66
C ARG A 80 -10.24 -15.04 -1.59
N GLN A 81 -10.06 -15.73 -2.73
CA GLN A 81 -9.93 -17.19 -2.76
C GLN A 81 -8.64 -17.65 -2.10
N PHE A 82 -7.52 -16.96 -2.36
CA PHE A 82 -6.24 -17.26 -1.75
C PHE A 82 -6.28 -17.10 -0.22
N VAL A 83 -6.92 -16.06 0.30
CA VAL A 83 -7.07 -15.87 1.75
C VAL A 83 -7.80 -17.04 2.43
N LYS A 84 -8.79 -17.67 1.75
CA LYS A 84 -9.54 -18.82 2.31
C LYS A 84 -8.70 -20.07 2.52
N GLN A 85 -7.50 -20.15 1.94
CA GLN A 85 -6.56 -21.26 2.14
C GLN A 85 -5.81 -21.15 3.47
N TYR A 86 -5.91 -19.99 4.15
CA TYR A 86 -5.24 -19.73 5.41
C TYR A 86 -6.21 -19.87 6.58
N GLU A 87 -5.81 -20.65 7.57
CA GLU A 87 -6.52 -20.75 8.85
C GLU A 87 -6.22 -19.55 9.75
N ASN A 88 -6.98 -19.39 10.83
CA ASN A 88 -6.80 -18.35 11.85
C ASN A 88 -6.73 -16.92 11.25
N VAL A 89 -7.61 -16.61 10.30
CA VAL A 89 -7.73 -15.31 9.64
C VAL A 89 -9.09 -14.68 9.96
N ASP A 90 -9.08 -13.55 10.66
CA ASP A 90 -10.29 -12.73 10.83
C ASP A 90 -10.50 -11.89 9.56
N VAL A 91 -11.73 -11.89 9.05
CA VAL A 91 -12.12 -11.08 7.88
C VAL A 91 -12.93 -9.89 8.34
N ILE A 92 -12.38 -8.69 8.15
CA ILE A 92 -13.05 -7.43 8.47
C ILE A 92 -13.50 -6.72 7.18
N LYS A 93 -14.52 -5.87 7.29
CA LYS A 93 -15.13 -5.19 6.13
C LYS A 93 -15.33 -3.70 6.42
N PRO A 94 -15.29 -2.83 5.39
CA PRO A 94 -15.68 -1.44 5.54
C PRO A 94 -17.18 -1.33 5.86
N GLN A 95 -17.56 -0.25 6.54
CA GLN A 95 -18.95 0.02 6.89
C GLN A 95 -19.76 0.61 5.73
N LYS A 96 -19.09 1.35 4.85
CA LYS A 96 -19.67 1.99 3.67
C LYS A 96 -19.28 1.25 2.39
N SER A 97 -20.20 1.19 1.45
CA SER A 97 -19.87 0.73 0.10
C SER A 97 -19.04 1.76 -0.67
N MET A 98 -18.27 1.29 -1.68
CA MET A 98 -17.51 2.20 -2.55
C MET A 98 -18.41 3.24 -3.23
N LYS A 99 -19.62 2.85 -3.68
CA LYS A 99 -20.59 3.75 -4.31
C LYS A 99 -21.01 4.88 -3.36
N GLN A 100 -21.26 4.57 -2.08
CA GLN A 100 -21.57 5.60 -1.07
C GLN A 100 -20.39 6.56 -0.89
N ILE A 101 -19.17 6.05 -0.75
CA ILE A 101 -17.98 6.88 -0.53
C ILE A 101 -17.71 7.78 -1.72
N ILE A 102 -17.79 7.26 -2.95
CA ILE A 102 -17.58 8.06 -4.16
C ILE A 102 -18.65 9.14 -4.30
N ASN A 103 -19.91 8.83 -4.04
CA ASN A 103 -21.00 9.81 -4.11
C ASN A 103 -20.84 10.92 -3.06
N GLU A 104 -20.44 10.56 -1.84
CA GLU A 104 -20.24 11.51 -0.75
C GLU A 104 -18.98 12.38 -0.95
N SER A 105 -17.86 11.72 -1.26
CA SER A 105 -16.52 12.33 -1.14
C SER A 105 -15.74 12.40 -2.45
N GLY A 106 -16.07 11.60 -3.45
CA GLY A 106 -15.34 11.54 -4.71
C GLY A 106 -14.13 10.61 -4.71
N TRP A 107 -13.31 10.76 -5.72
CA TRP A 107 -12.18 9.89 -6.04
C TRP A 107 -10.87 10.33 -5.40
N CYS A 108 -10.03 9.38 -5.06
CA CYS A 108 -8.66 9.65 -4.61
C CYS A 108 -7.71 9.67 -5.81
N PHE A 109 -7.44 10.84 -6.35
CA PHE A 109 -6.53 11.05 -7.49
C PHE A 109 -5.79 12.39 -7.35
N PRO A 110 -4.56 12.51 -7.81
CA PRO A 110 -3.62 11.49 -8.36
C PRO A 110 -2.89 10.72 -7.27
N SER A 111 -2.92 11.22 -6.06
CA SER A 111 -2.35 10.65 -4.83
C SER A 111 -3.15 11.10 -3.62
N LYS A 112 -2.96 10.44 -2.46
CA LYS A 112 -3.62 10.88 -1.22
C LYS A 112 -3.27 12.32 -0.84
N ASP A 113 -2.00 12.69 -0.95
CA ASP A 113 -1.52 14.03 -0.59
C ASP A 113 -2.12 15.13 -1.49
N VAL A 114 -2.18 14.90 -2.79
CA VAL A 114 -2.79 15.87 -3.72
C VAL A 114 -4.31 15.92 -3.56
N ALA A 115 -4.95 14.76 -3.36
CA ALA A 115 -6.40 14.72 -3.15
C ALA A 115 -6.82 15.44 -1.86
N GLU A 116 -6.06 15.30 -0.78
CA GLU A 116 -6.24 16.06 0.47
C GLU A 116 -6.05 17.57 0.23
N CYS A 117 -5.01 17.92 -0.52
CA CYS A 117 -4.73 19.32 -0.86
C CYS A 117 -5.86 19.95 -1.69
N ILE A 118 -6.40 19.23 -2.69
CA ILE A 118 -7.53 19.68 -3.50
C ILE A 118 -8.79 19.85 -2.64
N GLU A 119 -9.09 18.89 -1.77
CA GLU A 119 -10.23 19.00 -0.85
C GLU A 119 -10.09 20.23 0.07
N ALA A 120 -8.90 20.45 0.61
CA ALA A 120 -8.59 21.60 1.46
C ALA A 120 -8.67 22.94 0.70
N TYR A 121 -8.18 22.98 -0.55
CA TYR A 121 -8.29 24.15 -1.44
C TYR A 121 -9.74 24.54 -1.67
N ARG A 122 -10.60 23.58 -1.98
CA ARG A 122 -12.06 23.82 -2.20
C ARG A 122 -12.80 24.30 -0.95
N ARG A 123 -12.21 24.05 0.24
CA ARG A 123 -12.69 24.58 1.52
C ARG A 123 -12.12 25.97 1.84
N GLY A 124 -11.31 26.57 0.95
CA GLY A 124 -10.70 27.88 1.14
C GLY A 124 -9.50 27.90 2.09
N LEU A 125 -8.86 26.76 2.35
CA LEU A 125 -7.72 26.70 3.28
C LEU A 125 -6.45 27.26 2.62
N LYS A 126 -5.89 28.33 3.19
CA LYS A 126 -4.74 29.08 2.66
C LYS A 126 -3.49 28.22 2.38
N TRP A 127 -3.20 27.24 3.24
CA TRP A 127 -2.06 26.35 3.03
C TRP A 127 -2.17 25.53 1.73
N ALA A 128 -3.39 25.13 1.37
CA ALA A 128 -3.66 24.34 0.18
C ALA A 128 -3.62 25.21 -1.08
N GLU A 129 -4.15 26.43 -0.99
CA GLU A 129 -4.03 27.44 -2.04
C GLU A 129 -2.55 27.74 -2.33
N ASN A 130 -1.75 28.03 -1.31
CA ASN A 130 -0.32 28.23 -1.44
C ASN A 130 0.37 27.02 -2.10
N LYS A 131 0.07 25.80 -1.62
CA LYS A 131 0.67 24.58 -2.14
C LYS A 131 0.35 24.36 -3.62
N LEU A 132 -0.91 24.54 -4.05
CA LEU A 132 -1.31 24.40 -5.45
C LEU A 132 -0.76 25.53 -6.34
N ASN A 133 -0.48 26.69 -5.77
CA ASN A 133 0.18 27.81 -6.47
C ASN A 133 1.71 27.70 -6.46
N GLY A 134 2.28 26.62 -5.91
CA GLY A 134 3.73 26.42 -5.84
C GLY A 134 4.43 27.30 -4.82
N LEU A 135 3.70 27.74 -3.77
CA LEU A 135 4.20 28.62 -2.71
C LEU A 135 4.41 27.82 -1.41
N ASP A 136 5.33 28.27 -0.58
CA ASP A 136 5.55 27.74 0.77
C ASP A 136 4.47 28.22 1.77
N SER A 137 4.65 27.92 3.07
CA SER A 137 3.73 28.35 4.13
C SER A 137 3.73 29.87 4.35
N LYS A 138 4.78 30.57 3.92
CA LYS A 138 4.93 32.03 4.02
C LYS A 138 4.45 32.76 2.76
N GLY A 139 4.00 32.02 1.73
CA GLY A 139 3.58 32.57 0.45
C GLY A 139 4.72 32.87 -0.52
N GLN A 140 5.94 32.39 -0.24
CA GLN A 140 7.09 32.57 -1.13
C GLN A 140 7.18 31.41 -2.12
N LYS A 141 7.79 31.63 -3.30
CA LYS A 141 7.98 30.60 -4.32
C LYS A 141 8.81 29.44 -3.76
N SER A 142 8.30 28.23 -3.88
CA SER A 142 8.94 27.00 -3.44
C SER A 142 9.19 26.08 -4.63
N GLU A 143 10.46 25.75 -4.93
CA GLU A 143 10.81 24.83 -6.03
C GLU A 143 10.16 23.46 -5.85
N PHE A 144 10.18 22.93 -4.64
CA PHE A 144 9.55 21.65 -4.32
C PHE A 144 8.03 21.65 -4.60
N ARG A 145 7.34 22.78 -4.40
CA ARG A 145 5.88 22.86 -4.58
C ARG A 145 5.47 23.21 -6.02
N GLN A 146 6.39 23.57 -6.93
CA GLN A 146 6.05 23.85 -8.34
C GLN A 146 5.34 22.66 -9.01
N GLN A 147 5.67 21.44 -8.63
CA GLN A 147 5.02 20.23 -9.15
C GLN A 147 3.51 20.13 -8.86
N TYR A 148 2.98 20.90 -7.89
CA TYR A 148 1.57 20.90 -7.54
C TYR A 148 0.72 21.79 -8.45
N LYS A 149 1.30 22.78 -9.12
CA LYS A 149 0.58 23.70 -10.02
C LYS A 149 -0.19 22.97 -11.12
N LYS A 150 0.35 21.89 -11.64
CA LYS A 150 -0.32 21.10 -12.68
C LYS A 150 -1.68 20.56 -12.24
N TRP A 151 -1.96 20.49 -10.93
CA TRP A 151 -3.22 19.97 -10.40
C TRP A 151 -4.30 21.03 -10.19
N LEU A 152 -3.98 22.31 -10.45
CA LEU A 152 -4.95 23.39 -10.32
C LEU A 152 -6.19 23.22 -11.22
N PRO A 153 -6.07 22.78 -12.50
CA PRO A 153 -7.25 22.52 -13.32
C PRO A 153 -8.19 21.45 -12.73
N LEU A 154 -7.64 20.46 -12.02
CA LEU A 154 -8.44 19.45 -11.32
C LEU A 154 -9.09 20.02 -10.06
N ALA A 155 -8.38 20.90 -9.35
CA ALA A 155 -8.92 21.55 -8.15
C ALA A 155 -10.09 22.49 -8.48
N GLU A 156 -10.07 23.10 -9.65
CA GLU A 156 -11.12 24.01 -10.15
C GLU A 156 -12.25 23.29 -10.92
N SER A 157 -12.08 22.00 -11.22
CA SER A 157 -13.11 21.21 -11.90
C SER A 157 -14.28 20.84 -10.99
N ASP A 158 -15.37 20.38 -11.60
CA ASP A 158 -16.56 19.84 -10.91
C ASP A 158 -16.41 18.37 -10.45
N ILE A 159 -15.25 17.73 -10.72
CA ILE A 159 -15.00 16.36 -10.32
C ILE A 159 -14.72 16.31 -8.83
N LYS A 160 -15.50 15.51 -8.09
CA LYS A 160 -15.26 15.32 -6.65
C LYS A 160 -13.95 14.58 -6.43
N ILE A 161 -13.01 15.23 -5.74
CA ILE A 161 -11.70 14.67 -5.37
C ILE A 161 -11.53 14.75 -3.86
N SER A 162 -11.16 13.62 -3.25
CA SER A 162 -10.89 13.51 -1.82
C SER A 162 -10.03 12.29 -1.51
N HIS A 163 -9.28 12.33 -0.43
CA HIS A 163 -8.50 11.19 0.07
C HIS A 163 -9.32 10.22 0.94
N LYS A 164 -10.59 10.50 1.21
CA LYS A 164 -11.45 9.76 2.14
C LYS A 164 -11.73 8.32 1.75
N CYS A 165 -11.71 8.00 0.44
CA CYS A 165 -11.87 6.63 -0.02
C CYS A 165 -10.96 5.63 0.72
N CYS A 166 -9.66 5.94 0.82
CA CYS A 166 -8.73 5.06 1.54
C CYS A 166 -8.97 5.04 3.05
N ILE A 167 -9.43 6.14 3.64
CA ILE A 167 -9.75 6.22 5.05
C ILE A 167 -10.94 5.33 5.37
N GLU A 168 -12.05 5.50 4.65
CA GLU A 168 -13.30 4.76 4.89
C GLU A 168 -13.17 3.27 4.54
N MET A 169 -12.50 2.96 3.42
CA MET A 169 -12.36 1.59 2.96
C MET A 169 -11.30 0.79 3.70
N LYS A 170 -10.22 1.44 4.20
CA LYS A 170 -9.06 0.72 4.73
C LYS A 170 -8.70 1.10 6.16
N GLU A 171 -8.62 2.40 6.48
CA GLU A 171 -8.10 2.81 7.77
C GLU A 171 -9.13 2.65 8.89
N ASN A 172 -10.37 3.08 8.67
CA ASN A 172 -11.43 3.02 9.68
C ASN A 172 -11.81 1.59 10.09
N PRO A 173 -11.97 0.61 9.16
CA PRO A 173 -12.23 -0.78 9.55
C PRO A 173 -11.12 -1.38 10.42
N VAL A 174 -9.86 -1.09 10.08
CA VAL A 174 -8.70 -1.57 10.86
C VAL A 174 -8.66 -0.93 12.23
N LYS A 175 -8.85 0.41 12.32
CA LYS A 175 -8.90 1.12 13.60
C LYS A 175 -10.04 0.62 14.50
N LYS A 176 -11.19 0.29 13.90
CA LYS A 176 -12.32 -0.30 14.63
C LYS A 176 -11.95 -1.65 15.20
N TYR A 177 -11.38 -2.56 14.38
CA TYR A 177 -10.91 -3.86 14.83
C TYR A 177 -9.88 -3.75 15.96
N GLU A 178 -8.88 -2.88 15.81
CA GLU A 178 -7.85 -2.63 16.83
C GLU A 178 -8.46 -2.12 18.15
N LYS A 179 -9.47 -1.25 18.06
CA LYS A 179 -10.18 -0.74 19.24
C LYS A 179 -11.02 -1.82 19.95
N GLU A 180 -11.69 -2.69 19.18
CA GLU A 180 -12.56 -3.73 19.71
C GLU A 180 -11.79 -4.91 20.32
N THR A 181 -10.58 -5.20 19.78
CA THR A 181 -9.80 -6.36 20.19
C THR A 181 -8.57 -6.01 21.01
N ASP A 182 -8.20 -4.74 21.11
CA ASP A 182 -6.95 -4.20 21.65
C ASP A 182 -5.67 -4.78 21.02
N ARG A 183 -5.78 -5.44 19.85
CA ARG A 183 -4.64 -6.03 19.14
C ARG A 183 -3.79 -4.98 18.45
N LYS A 184 -2.48 -5.20 18.43
CA LYS A 184 -1.49 -4.33 17.78
C LYS A 184 -1.02 -4.96 16.46
N PRO A 185 -0.90 -4.17 15.37
CA PRO A 185 -0.58 -4.69 14.04
C PRO A 185 0.90 -5.03 13.86
N ILE A 186 1.14 -6.16 13.20
CA ILE A 186 2.41 -6.52 12.56
C ILE A 186 2.17 -6.37 11.06
N VAL A 187 2.90 -5.47 10.38
CA VAL A 187 2.60 -5.06 9.00
C VAL A 187 3.78 -5.28 8.05
N GLY A 188 3.48 -5.73 6.84
CA GLY A 188 4.46 -5.95 5.77
C GLY A 188 4.82 -4.68 5.01
N LEU A 189 5.33 -3.66 5.70
CA LEU A 189 5.76 -2.40 5.10
C LEU A 189 7.28 -2.36 4.97
N MET A 190 7.78 -2.03 3.77
CA MET A 190 9.22 -1.90 3.50
C MET A 190 9.63 -0.45 3.23
N ALA A 191 10.82 -0.08 3.69
CA ALA A 191 11.40 1.25 3.46
C ALA A 191 11.61 1.55 1.96
N GLU A 192 11.90 0.51 1.17
CA GLU A 192 12.14 0.61 -0.27
C GLU A 192 10.94 1.12 -1.06
N GLU A 193 9.72 0.90 -0.58
CA GLU A 193 8.49 1.17 -1.35
C GLU A 193 8.20 2.66 -1.60
N SER A 194 8.69 3.56 -0.74
CA SER A 194 8.54 5.01 -0.91
C SER A 194 9.40 5.82 0.07
N ALA A 195 9.73 7.05 -0.30
CA ALA A 195 10.46 7.99 0.58
C ALA A 195 9.78 8.17 1.95
N ARG A 196 8.44 8.27 1.98
CA ARG A 196 7.66 8.38 3.24
C ARG A 196 7.79 7.15 4.12
N ARG A 197 7.81 5.93 3.53
CA ARG A 197 7.98 4.69 4.31
C ARG A 197 9.42 4.56 4.81
N LYS A 198 10.38 4.97 4.00
CA LYS A 198 11.80 5.04 4.39
C LYS A 198 11.99 5.96 5.58
N GLU A 199 11.48 7.18 5.53
CA GLU A 199 11.54 8.14 6.63
C GLU A 199 10.88 7.60 7.91
N ALA A 200 9.69 7.01 7.77
CA ALA A 200 8.99 6.39 8.90
C ALA A 200 9.78 5.22 9.50
N TYR A 201 10.46 4.41 8.69
CA TYR A 201 11.32 3.33 9.17
C TYR A 201 12.57 3.86 9.87
N LEU A 202 13.25 4.85 9.31
CA LEU A 202 14.43 5.47 9.92
C LEU A 202 14.13 6.06 11.30
N ARG A 203 12.93 6.62 11.46
CA ARG A 203 12.48 7.23 12.72
C ARG A 203 12.13 6.22 13.80
N THR A 204 11.50 5.09 13.48
CA THR A 204 10.94 4.16 14.48
C THR A 204 11.56 2.77 14.46
N GLY A 205 12.36 2.43 13.46
CA GLY A 205 12.85 1.07 13.25
C GLY A 205 11.73 0.07 12.95
N CYS A 206 11.97 -1.20 13.33
CA CYS A 206 11.02 -2.29 13.13
C CYS A 206 9.85 -2.22 14.11
N ASN A 207 10.12 -2.03 15.40
CA ASN A 207 9.11 -2.06 16.46
C ASN A 207 8.94 -0.68 17.09
N SER A 208 7.71 -0.22 17.17
CA SER A 208 7.35 1.04 17.84
C SER A 208 6.38 0.70 18.98
N PHE A 209 6.93 0.57 20.20
CA PHE A 209 6.15 0.21 21.39
C PHE A 209 5.46 1.41 22.01
N ASN A 210 6.15 2.54 22.12
CA ASN A 210 5.74 3.74 22.86
C ASN A 210 5.06 4.80 21.99
N SER A 211 4.42 4.41 20.90
CA SER A 211 3.67 5.34 20.04
C SER A 211 2.18 5.30 20.39
N ASN A 212 1.44 6.34 19.98
CA ASN A 212 -0.03 6.38 20.12
C ASN A 212 -0.72 5.19 19.43
N ARG A 213 -0.04 4.53 18.49
CA ARG A 213 -0.45 3.31 17.82
C ARG A 213 0.76 2.39 17.69
N PRO A 214 1.04 1.56 18.71
CA PRO A 214 2.12 0.57 18.64
C PRO A 214 2.01 -0.30 17.40
N MET A 215 3.14 -0.57 16.73
CA MET A 215 3.15 -1.28 15.45
C MET A 215 4.52 -1.95 15.23
N SER A 216 4.50 -3.15 14.63
CA SER A 216 5.71 -3.81 14.16
C SER A 216 5.78 -3.79 12.62
N LYS A 217 6.96 -3.47 12.09
CA LYS A 217 7.35 -3.52 10.67
C LYS A 217 8.58 -4.40 10.51
N PRO A 218 8.49 -5.71 10.79
CA PRO A 218 9.66 -6.56 10.96
C PRO A 218 10.44 -6.79 9.66
N ILE A 219 9.79 -6.64 8.48
CA ILE A 219 10.42 -6.66 7.16
C ILE A 219 10.72 -5.24 6.63
N GLY A 220 10.76 -4.22 7.49
CA GLY A 220 10.94 -2.83 7.10
C GLY A 220 12.24 -2.53 6.34
N PHE A 221 13.29 -3.31 6.58
CA PHE A 221 14.59 -3.22 5.91
C PHE A 221 14.77 -4.17 4.72
N TRP A 222 13.76 -4.99 4.38
CA TRP A 222 13.82 -5.88 3.22
C TRP A 222 13.69 -5.11 1.91
N THR A 223 14.18 -5.73 0.83
CA THR A 223 13.97 -5.28 -0.54
C THR A 223 12.92 -6.14 -1.24
N LYS A 224 12.41 -5.67 -2.37
CA LYS A 224 11.51 -6.44 -3.22
C LYS A 224 12.15 -7.76 -3.68
N GLN A 225 13.46 -7.76 -3.92
CA GLN A 225 14.19 -8.95 -4.31
C GLN A 225 14.27 -9.98 -3.16
N ASP A 226 14.40 -9.53 -1.92
CA ASP A 226 14.37 -10.43 -0.75
C ASP A 226 13.01 -11.13 -0.64
N ILE A 227 11.91 -10.39 -0.85
CA ILE A 227 10.56 -10.96 -0.84
C ILE A 227 10.41 -12.05 -1.91
N LEU A 228 10.77 -11.73 -3.16
CA LEU A 228 10.65 -12.68 -4.26
C LEU A 228 11.56 -13.89 -4.07
N LYS A 229 12.80 -13.67 -3.62
CA LYS A 229 13.74 -14.75 -3.33
C LYS A 229 13.24 -15.64 -2.20
N TYR A 230 12.68 -15.06 -1.13
CA TYR A 230 12.11 -15.83 -0.02
C TYR A 230 10.96 -16.74 -0.48
N LEU A 231 10.03 -16.19 -1.27
CA LEU A 231 8.91 -16.95 -1.84
C LEU A 231 9.40 -18.08 -2.72
N PHE A 232 10.36 -17.79 -3.61
CA PHE A 232 10.90 -18.75 -4.56
C PHE A 232 11.65 -19.91 -3.87
N VAL A 233 12.54 -19.60 -2.93
CA VAL A 233 13.37 -20.61 -2.25
C VAL A 233 12.54 -21.50 -1.31
N ASN A 234 11.48 -20.96 -0.70
CA ASN A 234 10.61 -21.70 0.21
C ASN A 234 9.38 -22.31 -0.47
N ASP A 235 9.27 -22.24 -1.79
CA ASP A 235 8.13 -22.75 -2.59
C ASP A 235 6.77 -22.25 -2.05
N ILE A 236 6.68 -20.96 -1.71
CA ILE A 236 5.47 -20.39 -1.16
C ILE A 236 4.57 -19.91 -2.29
N SER A 237 3.36 -20.46 -2.35
CA SER A 237 2.33 -20.04 -3.29
C SER A 237 1.99 -18.56 -3.12
N ILE A 238 1.75 -17.89 -4.25
CA ILE A 238 1.26 -16.51 -4.31
C ILE A 238 -0.11 -16.45 -4.98
N ALA A 239 -0.87 -15.39 -4.72
CA ALA A 239 -2.19 -15.26 -5.32
C ALA A 239 -2.09 -15.11 -6.85
N GLU A 240 -2.99 -15.78 -7.57
CA GLU A 240 -3.03 -15.86 -9.05
C GLU A 240 -2.78 -14.54 -9.80
N PRO A 241 -3.30 -13.36 -9.37
CA PRO A 241 -3.04 -12.11 -10.07
C PRO A 241 -1.56 -11.73 -10.19
N TYR A 242 -0.68 -12.26 -9.36
CA TYR A 242 0.76 -12.07 -9.47
C TYR A 242 1.42 -12.94 -10.56
N GLY A 243 0.72 -14.01 -11.01
CA GLY A 243 1.29 -15.00 -11.91
C GLY A 243 2.37 -15.83 -11.24
N GLU A 244 3.46 -16.07 -11.95
CA GLU A 244 4.61 -16.84 -11.49
C GLU A 244 5.80 -15.95 -11.15
N ILE A 245 6.65 -16.42 -10.24
CA ILE A 245 7.94 -15.78 -9.96
C ILE A 245 8.95 -16.35 -10.95
N VAL A 246 9.53 -15.47 -11.78
CA VAL A 246 10.48 -15.86 -12.83
C VAL A 246 11.76 -15.02 -12.76
N GLU A 247 12.84 -15.56 -13.27
CA GLU A 247 14.10 -14.83 -13.42
C GLU A 247 14.00 -13.84 -14.58
N GLN A 248 14.43 -12.61 -14.36
CA GLN A 248 14.48 -11.56 -15.37
C GLN A 248 15.83 -11.63 -16.11
N GLY A 249 15.83 -12.20 -17.32
CA GLY A 249 17.02 -12.30 -18.18
C GLY A 249 17.26 -13.69 -18.74
N GLN A 250 17.54 -13.79 -20.04
CA GLN A 250 17.70 -15.04 -20.82
C GLN A 250 19.03 -15.77 -20.60
N ARG A 251 19.69 -15.70 -19.44
CA ARG A 251 20.92 -16.50 -19.22
C ARG A 251 20.92 -17.17 -17.84
N SER A 252 20.68 -18.42 -17.88
CA SER A 252 20.58 -19.47 -16.86
C SER A 252 21.83 -19.72 -16.02
N LEU A 253 22.64 -18.72 -15.62
CA LEU A 253 23.83 -18.93 -14.78
C LEU A 253 24.28 -17.67 -13.99
N CYS A 254 23.38 -16.70 -13.79
CA CYS A 254 23.74 -15.48 -13.09
C CYS A 254 23.38 -15.57 -11.60
N LYS A 255 24.38 -15.52 -10.70
CA LYS A 255 24.19 -15.43 -9.25
C LYS A 255 23.38 -14.19 -8.81
N ASP A 256 23.21 -13.20 -9.70
CA ASP A 256 22.54 -11.91 -9.46
C ASP A 256 21.28 -11.73 -10.32
N CYS A 257 20.63 -12.82 -10.77
CA CYS A 257 19.41 -12.73 -11.54
C CYS A 257 18.30 -12.07 -10.72
N LYS A 258 17.74 -10.97 -11.25
CA LYS A 258 16.59 -10.30 -10.65
C LYS A 258 15.34 -11.15 -10.86
N LEU A 259 14.61 -11.39 -9.78
CA LEU A 259 13.31 -12.04 -9.84
C LEU A 259 12.22 -11.01 -10.12
N THR A 260 11.19 -11.44 -10.84
CA THR A 260 9.97 -10.65 -11.08
C THR A 260 8.74 -11.55 -11.09
N THR A 261 7.56 -10.96 -11.00
CA THR A 261 6.28 -11.64 -11.21
C THR A 261 5.82 -11.44 -12.65
N THR A 262 5.21 -12.47 -13.26
CA THR A 262 4.68 -12.41 -14.64
C THR A 262 3.36 -11.64 -14.74
N GLY A 263 2.65 -11.46 -13.62
CA GLY A 263 1.37 -10.77 -13.52
C GLY A 263 1.48 -9.36 -12.93
N GLU A 264 0.58 -9.02 -12.01
CA GLU A 264 0.55 -7.72 -11.35
C GLU A 264 1.76 -7.55 -10.43
N SER A 265 2.35 -6.37 -10.45
CA SER A 265 3.43 -6.02 -9.50
C SER A 265 2.90 -5.71 -8.10
N ARG A 266 1.64 -5.27 -8.02
CA ARG A 266 0.90 -4.97 -6.79
C ARG A 266 -0.59 -5.19 -6.98
N THR A 267 -1.22 -5.85 -6.03
CA THR A 267 -2.66 -6.00 -5.96
C THR A 267 -3.22 -4.96 -5.00
N GLY A 268 -3.86 -3.96 -5.52
CA GLY A 268 -4.63 -2.98 -4.74
C GLY A 268 -6.09 -3.02 -5.18
N CYS A 269 -6.85 -1.95 -4.91
CA CYS A 269 -8.19 -1.81 -5.48
C CYS A 269 -8.10 -1.87 -7.01
N MET A 270 -8.86 -2.79 -7.64
CA MET A 270 -8.78 -3.07 -9.08
C MET A 270 -8.98 -1.83 -9.97
N PHE A 271 -9.83 -0.90 -9.53
CA PHE A 271 -10.16 0.33 -10.26
C PHE A 271 -9.72 1.61 -9.54
N CYS A 272 -8.64 1.55 -8.76
CA CYS A 272 -8.11 2.74 -8.10
C CYS A 272 -7.42 3.66 -9.11
N PRO A 273 -7.83 4.95 -9.24
CA PRO A 273 -7.24 5.87 -10.19
C PRO A 273 -5.88 6.44 -9.77
N ILE A 274 -5.42 6.15 -8.54
CA ILE A 274 -4.11 6.65 -8.07
C ILE A 274 -3.00 6.20 -9.03
N GLY A 275 -2.28 7.18 -9.57
CA GLY A 275 -1.14 6.95 -10.46
C GLY A 275 -1.47 6.50 -11.88
N CYS A 276 -2.74 6.31 -12.26
CA CYS A 276 -3.12 5.77 -13.58
C CYS A 276 -2.66 6.62 -14.78
N HIS A 277 -2.38 7.89 -14.58
CA HIS A 277 -1.82 8.78 -15.59
C HIS A 277 -0.34 8.51 -15.89
N LEU A 278 0.36 7.79 -15.01
CA LEU A 278 1.79 7.49 -15.14
C LEU A 278 2.04 6.25 -16.01
N ASP A 279 1.06 5.34 -16.09
CA ASP A 279 1.14 4.07 -16.83
C ASP A 279 0.15 4.01 -18.00
N ASN A 280 -0.33 5.16 -18.47
CA ASN A 280 -1.29 5.26 -19.56
C ASN A 280 -2.51 4.35 -19.37
N PHE A 281 -3.08 4.37 -18.16
CA PHE A 281 -4.25 3.57 -17.78
C PHE A 281 -4.07 2.05 -17.92
N ALA A 282 -2.85 1.54 -17.85
CA ALA A 282 -2.56 0.12 -18.03
C ALA A 282 -3.43 -0.78 -17.13
N LYS A 283 -3.64 -0.36 -15.87
CA LYS A 283 -4.50 -1.07 -14.92
C LYS A 283 -5.96 -1.19 -15.42
N PHE A 284 -6.53 -0.10 -15.92
CA PHE A 284 -7.90 -0.11 -16.44
C PHE A 284 -8.03 -0.91 -17.73
N LYS A 285 -7.01 -0.89 -18.61
CA LYS A 285 -6.96 -1.73 -19.81
C LYS A 285 -6.94 -3.22 -19.43
N ARG A 286 -6.16 -3.60 -18.41
CA ARG A 286 -6.15 -4.96 -17.87
C ARG A 286 -7.49 -5.33 -17.25
N LEU A 287 -8.08 -4.45 -16.43
CA LEU A 287 -9.38 -4.67 -15.81
C LEU A 287 -10.47 -4.92 -16.86
N LYS A 288 -10.51 -4.11 -17.93
CA LYS A 288 -11.46 -4.29 -19.03
C LYS A 288 -11.33 -5.66 -19.70
N LYS A 289 -10.09 -6.15 -19.89
CA LYS A 289 -9.83 -7.46 -20.47
C LYS A 289 -10.19 -8.60 -19.52
N PHE A 290 -9.86 -8.46 -18.24
CA PHE A 290 -10.00 -9.50 -17.22
C PHE A 290 -11.43 -9.60 -16.67
N ASN A 291 -12.06 -8.47 -16.38
CA ASN A 291 -13.41 -8.40 -15.83
C ASN A 291 -14.20 -7.22 -16.42
N PRO A 292 -14.71 -7.37 -17.66
CA PRO A 292 -15.43 -6.31 -18.37
C PRO A 292 -16.66 -5.81 -17.61
N LYS A 293 -17.41 -6.69 -16.94
CA LYS A 293 -18.57 -6.29 -16.14
C LYS A 293 -18.22 -5.35 -15.01
N LEU A 294 -17.11 -5.62 -14.30
CA LEU A 294 -16.63 -4.73 -13.24
C LEU A 294 -16.10 -3.42 -13.81
N TYR A 295 -15.40 -3.48 -14.96
CA TYR A 295 -14.97 -2.28 -15.67
C TYR A 295 -16.16 -1.39 -16.02
N ASP A 296 -17.21 -1.93 -16.62
CA ASP A 296 -18.42 -1.19 -17.01
C ASP A 296 -19.12 -0.61 -15.77
N TYR A 297 -19.22 -1.38 -14.68
CA TYR A 297 -19.75 -0.89 -13.41
C TYR A 297 -18.97 0.33 -12.89
N CYS A 298 -17.62 0.28 -12.92
CA CYS A 298 -16.79 1.39 -12.47
C CYS A 298 -16.96 2.63 -13.36
N MET A 299 -16.99 2.42 -14.68
CA MET A 299 -17.10 3.51 -15.64
C MET A 299 -18.46 4.23 -15.59
N GLU A 300 -19.54 3.48 -15.56
CA GLU A 300 -20.90 4.01 -15.69
C GLU A 300 -21.57 4.23 -14.32
N GLU A 301 -21.61 3.20 -13.46
CA GLU A 301 -22.34 3.27 -12.18
C GLU A 301 -21.60 4.05 -11.09
N LEU A 302 -20.27 3.97 -11.05
CA LEU A 302 -19.45 4.79 -10.13
C LEU A 302 -19.04 6.12 -10.73
N GLY A 303 -19.29 6.35 -12.03
CA GLY A 303 -18.98 7.60 -12.72
C GLY A 303 -17.49 7.86 -12.95
N GLU A 304 -16.64 6.82 -12.90
CA GLU A 304 -15.19 6.98 -13.06
C GLU A 304 -14.78 7.45 -14.44
N LYS A 305 -15.59 7.17 -15.45
CA LYS A 305 -15.39 7.60 -16.84
C LYS A 305 -15.16 9.11 -16.95
N LYS A 306 -15.91 9.92 -16.19
CA LYS A 306 -15.74 11.38 -16.18
C LYS A 306 -14.34 11.78 -15.68
N LEU A 307 -13.87 11.15 -14.60
CA LEU A 307 -12.52 11.36 -14.08
C LEU A 307 -11.46 10.92 -15.07
N LEU A 308 -11.56 9.71 -15.64
CA LEU A 308 -10.56 9.19 -16.58
C LEU A 308 -10.46 10.03 -17.86
N ASN A 309 -11.59 10.52 -18.39
CA ASN A 309 -11.61 11.44 -19.52
C ASN A 309 -10.90 12.76 -19.20
N PHE A 310 -11.12 13.30 -18.01
CA PHE A 310 -10.42 14.50 -17.55
C PHE A 310 -8.92 14.25 -17.42
N ILE A 311 -8.52 13.12 -16.80
CA ILE A 311 -7.12 12.73 -16.65
C ILE A 311 -6.44 12.59 -18.03
N ASN A 312 -7.10 11.92 -18.96
CA ASN A 312 -6.57 11.73 -20.31
C ASN A 312 -6.37 13.07 -21.05
N LYS A 313 -7.28 14.02 -20.86
CA LYS A 313 -7.20 15.34 -21.49
C LYS A 313 -6.03 16.19 -20.96
N TYR A 314 -5.79 16.17 -19.64
CA TYR A 314 -4.90 17.13 -18.99
C TYR A 314 -3.56 16.56 -18.52
N TYR A 315 -3.45 15.24 -18.29
CA TYR A 315 -2.31 14.65 -17.56
C TYR A 315 -1.62 13.48 -18.28
N VAL A 316 -2.20 12.94 -19.33
CA VAL A 316 -1.53 11.92 -20.16
C VAL A 316 -0.75 12.63 -21.25
N ARG A 317 0.54 12.31 -21.38
CA ARG A 317 1.36 12.80 -22.50
C ARG A 317 0.77 12.24 -23.80
N LYS A 318 0.52 13.11 -24.74
CA LYS A 318 0.25 12.75 -26.12
C LYS A 318 1.64 12.67 -26.75
N ASP A 319 2.12 11.44 -26.97
CA ASP A 319 3.29 11.21 -27.79
C ASP A 319 2.99 11.62 -29.24
#